data_caa4b8fac74b4cc12b3dbcd9673a0d87
#
_entry.id   caa4b8fac74b4cc12b3dbcd9673a0d87
#
_cell.length_a   1.000
_cell.length_b   1.000
_cell.length_c   1.000
_cell.angle_alpha   90.00
_cell.angle_beta   90.00
_cell.angle_gamma   90.00
#
_symmetry.space_group_name_H-M   'P 1'
#
loop_
_entity.id
_entity.type
_entity.pdbx_description
1 polymer ?
#
loop_
_entity_poly.entity_id
_entity_poly.type
_entity_poly.pdbx_seq_one_letter_code
_entity_poly.pdbx_strand_id
1 'polypeptide(L)'
;MESIGIGLVIVSHSKHIAEGVVELISKVAKDVPITYVGGTEGGGIGTSFDQVDRVVSENPADTLLVFFDLGSAKMNLKMVTYFSDKSIIINRVPIVEGAYNAAALLQAGAELSVIQIQLAELEINK
;
A
#
# COMPACT_ATOMS: atom_id res chain seq x y z
N MET A 1 -6.54 16.69 18.64
CA MET A 1 -5.70 15.78 17.96
C MET A 1 -6.25 15.44 16.60
N GLU A 2 -5.46 15.34 15.66
CA GLU A 2 -5.96 14.97 14.45
C GLU A 2 -5.72 13.58 14.22
N SER A 3 -6.59 12.92 13.55
CA SER A 3 -6.38 11.58 13.14
C SER A 3 -5.23 11.54 12.18
N ILE A 4 -4.55 10.45 12.15
CA ILE A 4 -3.61 10.17 11.10
C ILE A 4 -4.47 9.81 9.91
N GLY A 5 -4.51 10.65 8.94
CA GLY A 5 -5.46 10.51 7.85
C GLY A 5 -5.24 9.31 6.98
N ILE A 6 -4.25 9.39 6.10
CA ILE A 6 -4.06 8.37 5.08
C ILE A 6 -2.64 7.87 5.10
N GLY A 7 -2.48 6.55 5.04
CA GLY A 7 -1.18 5.90 4.96
C GLY A 7 -1.10 5.00 3.75
N LEU A 8 0.08 4.48 3.50
CA LEU A 8 0.35 3.59 2.39
C LEU A 8 0.78 2.23 2.90
N VAL A 9 0.33 1.19 2.23
CA VAL A 9 0.78 -0.17 2.49
C VAL A 9 1.27 -0.75 1.17
N ILE A 10 2.49 -1.27 1.18
CA ILE A 10 3.12 -1.86 0.00
C ILE A 10 3.20 -3.36 0.22
N VAL A 11 2.65 -4.13 -0.71
CA VAL A 11 2.64 -5.59 -0.62
C VAL A 11 3.25 -6.16 -1.90
N SER A 12 4.31 -6.93 -1.77
CA SER A 12 4.95 -7.55 -2.91
C SER A 12 5.18 -9.02 -2.64
N HIS A 13 5.27 -9.80 -3.71
CA HIS A 13 5.65 -11.20 -3.63
C HIS A 13 7.14 -11.35 -3.31
N SER A 14 7.90 -10.27 -3.45
CA SER A 14 9.35 -10.29 -3.25
C SER A 14 9.73 -9.26 -2.18
N LYS A 15 10.52 -9.69 -1.22
CA LYS A 15 11.01 -8.81 -0.18
C LYS A 15 11.80 -7.64 -0.77
N HIS A 16 12.65 -7.94 -1.77
CA HIS A 16 13.50 -6.91 -2.36
C HIS A 16 12.70 -5.89 -3.16
N ILE A 17 11.62 -6.32 -3.82
CA ILE A 17 10.76 -5.38 -4.54
C ILE A 17 10.07 -4.45 -3.55
N ALA A 18 9.52 -5.00 -2.47
CA ALA A 18 8.85 -4.18 -1.46
C ALA A 18 9.81 -3.14 -0.89
N GLU A 19 11.01 -3.57 -0.53
CA GLU A 19 12.00 -2.67 0.05
C GLU A 19 12.40 -1.59 -0.93
N GLY A 20 12.55 -1.93 -2.22
CA GLY A 20 12.93 -0.97 -3.24
C GLY A 20 11.86 0.07 -3.48
N VAL A 21 10.60 -0.35 -3.51
CA VAL A 21 9.49 0.59 -3.66
C VAL A 21 9.47 1.57 -2.49
N VAL A 22 9.61 1.06 -1.26
CA VAL A 22 9.60 1.92 -0.08
C VAL A 22 10.79 2.87 -0.09
N GLU A 23 11.95 2.41 -0.54
CA GLU A 23 13.11 3.28 -0.65
C GLU A 23 12.82 4.47 -1.57
N LEU A 24 12.18 4.20 -2.71
CA LEU A 24 11.82 5.25 -3.66
C LEU A 24 10.81 6.23 -3.06
N ILE A 25 9.70 5.72 -2.51
CA ILE A 25 8.62 6.60 -2.09
C ILE A 25 8.98 7.37 -0.83
N SER A 26 9.87 6.84 0.00
CA SER A 26 10.27 7.53 1.21
C SER A 26 11.02 8.82 0.90
N LYS A 27 11.61 8.93 -0.28
CA LYS A 27 12.31 10.15 -0.67
C LYS A 27 11.34 11.32 -0.87
N VAL A 28 10.10 11.03 -1.28
CA VAL A 28 9.12 12.07 -1.58
C VAL A 28 8.00 12.14 -0.56
N ALA A 29 8.00 11.28 0.45
CA ALA A 29 6.88 11.19 1.39
C ALA A 29 7.36 10.91 2.80
N LYS A 30 8.27 11.71 3.31
CA LYS A 30 8.88 11.44 4.61
C LYS A 30 7.89 11.54 5.77
N ASP A 31 6.78 12.24 5.60
CA ASP A 31 5.80 12.41 6.66
C ASP A 31 4.57 11.52 6.51
N VAL A 32 4.55 10.68 5.50
CA VAL A 32 3.42 9.78 5.24
C VAL A 32 3.67 8.44 5.94
N PRO A 33 2.69 7.91 6.69
CA PRO A 33 2.87 6.59 7.30
C PRO A 33 2.95 5.52 6.22
N ILE A 34 4.01 4.75 6.20
CA ILE A 34 4.22 3.69 5.21
C ILE A 34 4.62 2.41 5.95
N THR A 35 3.85 1.34 5.72
CA THR A 35 4.26 0.01 6.15
C THR A 35 4.31 -0.89 4.93
N TYR A 36 5.07 -1.97 5.02
CA TYR A 36 5.26 -2.82 3.85
C TYR A 36 5.62 -4.23 4.23
N VAL A 37 5.38 -5.14 3.29
CA VAL A 37 5.81 -6.53 3.43
C VAL A 37 6.08 -7.09 2.04
N GLY A 38 7.07 -7.95 1.97
CA GLY A 38 7.39 -8.68 0.74
C GLY A 38 7.77 -10.10 1.07
N GLY A 39 7.26 -11.04 0.28
CA GLY A 39 7.56 -12.44 0.46
C GLY A 39 6.75 -13.11 1.55
N THR A 40 7.03 -14.38 1.79
CA THR A 40 6.37 -15.18 2.81
C THR A 40 7.18 -15.14 4.10
N GLU A 41 6.61 -15.73 5.17
CA GLU A 41 7.27 -15.77 6.47
C GLU A 41 8.64 -16.44 6.42
N GLY A 42 8.78 -17.43 5.54
CA GLY A 42 10.06 -18.13 5.40
C GLY A 42 11.06 -17.44 4.50
N GLY A 43 10.75 -16.25 4.01
CA GLY A 43 11.64 -15.51 3.13
C GLY A 43 11.51 -15.87 1.66
N GLY A 44 10.55 -16.71 1.30
CA GLY A 44 10.34 -17.10 -0.09
C GLY A 44 9.48 -16.11 -0.85
N ILE A 45 9.26 -16.42 -2.12
CA ILE A 45 8.41 -15.63 -3.00
C ILE A 45 6.95 -15.94 -2.69
N GLY A 46 6.12 -14.92 -2.58
CA GLY A 46 4.70 -15.09 -2.35
C GLY A 46 4.15 -14.07 -1.37
N THR A 47 2.87 -14.23 -0.99
CA THR A 47 2.23 -13.38 -0.01
C THR A 47 1.59 -14.26 1.06
N SER A 48 1.34 -13.70 2.22
CA SER A 48 0.71 -14.41 3.32
C SER A 48 -0.30 -13.49 3.99
N PHE A 49 -1.45 -14.06 4.37
CA PHE A 49 -2.48 -13.30 5.06
C PHE A 49 -1.92 -12.67 6.35
N ASP A 50 -1.19 -13.46 7.13
CA ASP A 50 -0.71 -12.99 8.44
C ASP A 50 0.24 -11.80 8.29
N GLN A 51 1.13 -11.84 7.30
CA GLN A 51 2.06 -10.74 7.10
C GLN A 51 1.36 -9.48 6.59
N VAL A 52 0.41 -9.63 5.68
CA VAL A 52 -0.36 -8.48 5.18
C VAL A 52 -1.18 -7.88 6.33
N ASP A 53 -1.83 -8.72 7.11
CA ASP A 53 -2.62 -8.27 8.25
C ASP A 53 -1.75 -7.50 9.24
N ARG A 54 -0.54 -7.98 9.48
CA ARG A 54 0.38 -7.32 10.40
C ARG A 54 0.71 -5.90 9.96
N VAL A 55 1.08 -5.71 8.69
CA VAL A 55 1.49 -4.38 8.23
C VAL A 55 0.32 -3.42 8.10
N VAL A 56 -0.88 -3.94 7.85
CA VAL A 56 -2.09 -3.12 7.90
C VAL A 56 -2.34 -2.66 9.34
N SER A 57 -2.23 -3.57 10.30
CA SER A 57 -2.47 -3.23 11.70
C SER A 57 -1.41 -2.30 12.26
N GLU A 58 -0.17 -2.43 11.82
CA GLU A 58 0.93 -1.61 12.32
C GLU A 58 0.91 -0.19 11.77
N ASN A 59 0.21 0.04 10.66
CA ASN A 59 0.16 1.39 10.09
C ASN A 59 -0.72 2.27 10.99
N PRO A 60 -0.23 3.45 11.39
CA PRO A 60 -1.03 4.28 12.30
C PRO A 60 -2.21 4.99 11.65
N ALA A 61 -2.29 5.02 10.32
CA ALA A 61 -3.37 5.72 9.64
C ALA A 61 -4.67 4.93 9.69
N ASP A 62 -5.80 5.64 9.63
CA ASP A 62 -7.12 5.02 9.63
C ASP A 62 -7.56 4.61 8.23
N THR A 63 -7.09 5.30 7.22
CA THR A 63 -7.38 4.98 5.82
C THR A 63 -6.07 4.58 5.15
N LEU A 64 -6.10 3.43 4.48
CA LEU A 64 -4.88 2.89 3.87
C LEU A 64 -5.06 2.71 2.37
N LEU A 65 -4.10 3.23 1.62
CA LEU A 65 -4.00 2.97 0.18
C LEU A 65 -3.02 1.82 0.02
N VAL A 66 -3.51 0.70 -0.50
CA VAL A 66 -2.69 -0.50 -0.62
C VAL A 66 -2.28 -0.67 -2.07
N PHE A 67 -0.98 -0.91 -2.27
CA PHE A 67 -0.39 -1.15 -3.58
C PHE A 67 0.27 -2.52 -3.58
N PHE A 68 0.05 -3.29 -4.65
CA PHE A 68 0.56 -4.65 -4.74
C PHE A 68 1.11 -4.89 -6.15
N ASP A 69 2.00 -5.87 -6.29
CA ASP A 69 2.66 -6.11 -7.57
C ASP A 69 1.89 -7.05 -8.48
N LEU A 70 1.53 -8.23 -8.02
CA LEU A 70 0.89 -9.24 -8.85
C LEU A 70 -0.52 -9.53 -8.37
N GLY A 71 -1.40 -9.84 -9.32
CA GLY A 71 -2.81 -10.06 -9.02
C GLY A 71 -3.09 -11.15 -8.00
N SER A 72 -2.18 -12.11 -7.86
CA SER A 72 -2.39 -13.19 -6.90
C SER A 72 -2.39 -12.71 -5.45
N ALA A 73 -1.93 -11.50 -5.16
CA ALA A 73 -2.01 -10.94 -3.81
C ALA A 73 -3.43 -10.54 -3.42
N LYS A 74 -4.35 -10.40 -4.40
CA LYS A 74 -5.67 -9.84 -4.12
C LYS A 74 -6.48 -10.64 -3.13
N MET A 75 -6.35 -11.97 -3.13
CA MET A 75 -7.14 -12.77 -2.21
C MET A 75 -6.78 -12.44 -0.76
N ASN A 76 -5.49 -12.38 -0.45
CA ASN A 76 -5.07 -12.02 0.90
C ASN A 76 -5.48 -10.60 1.25
N LEU A 77 -5.37 -9.68 0.29
CA LEU A 77 -5.77 -8.30 0.52
C LEU A 77 -7.26 -8.17 0.79
N LYS A 78 -8.09 -8.90 0.07
CA LYS A 78 -9.53 -8.87 0.30
C LYS A 78 -9.88 -9.44 1.65
N MET A 79 -9.20 -10.51 2.07
CA MET A 79 -9.46 -11.10 3.38
C MET A 79 -9.08 -10.15 4.51
N VAL A 80 -7.93 -9.49 4.38
CA VAL A 80 -7.51 -8.53 5.39
C VAL A 80 -8.49 -7.37 5.44
N THR A 81 -8.93 -6.88 4.28
CA THR A 81 -9.92 -5.80 4.23
C THR A 81 -11.21 -6.20 4.95
N TYR A 82 -11.64 -7.43 4.76
CA TYR A 82 -12.86 -7.92 5.38
C TYR A 82 -12.78 -7.92 6.91
N PHE A 83 -11.61 -8.28 7.45
CA PHE A 83 -11.46 -8.41 8.90
C PHE A 83 -10.95 -7.14 9.58
N SER A 84 -10.46 -6.16 8.83
CA SER A 84 -9.87 -4.96 9.42
C SER A 84 -10.94 -3.92 9.74
N ASP A 85 -10.70 -3.15 10.79
CA ASP A 85 -11.56 -2.01 11.13
C ASP A 85 -11.17 -0.76 10.35
N LYS A 86 -10.08 -0.79 9.61
CA LYS A 86 -9.61 0.37 8.86
C LYS A 86 -10.30 0.46 7.51
N SER A 87 -10.26 1.66 6.93
CA SER A 87 -10.74 1.88 5.58
C SER A 87 -9.61 1.54 4.62
N ILE A 88 -9.75 0.44 3.89
CA ILE A 88 -8.68 -0.07 3.04
C ILE A 88 -9.10 0.03 1.58
N ILE A 89 -8.26 0.70 0.79
CA ILE A 89 -8.50 0.90 -0.64
C ILE A 89 -7.41 0.16 -1.39
N ILE A 90 -7.82 -0.88 -2.11
CA ILE A 90 -6.89 -1.72 -2.89
C ILE A 90 -6.79 -1.12 -4.28
N ASN A 91 -5.58 -0.79 -4.71
CA ASN A 91 -5.34 -0.10 -5.97
C ASN A 91 -4.72 -1.04 -6.99
N ARG A 92 -5.40 -1.23 -8.12
CA ARG A 92 -4.93 -2.10 -9.20
C ARG A 92 -4.19 -1.26 -10.23
N VAL A 93 -3.00 -0.83 -9.85
CA VAL A 93 -2.16 0.04 -10.67
C VAL A 93 -0.75 -0.52 -10.69
N PRO A 94 0.10 -0.09 -11.62
CA PRO A 94 1.52 -0.46 -11.56
C PRO A 94 2.08 -0.01 -10.21
N ILE A 95 2.79 -0.92 -9.55
CA ILE A 95 3.11 -0.71 -8.13
C ILE A 95 4.04 0.49 -7.93
N VAL A 96 5.03 0.68 -8.80
CA VAL A 96 5.99 1.75 -8.63
C VAL A 96 5.35 3.11 -8.91
N GLU A 97 4.76 3.27 -10.08
CA GLU A 97 4.14 4.54 -10.45
C GLU A 97 2.98 4.89 -9.53
N GLY A 98 2.15 3.89 -9.21
CA GLY A 98 0.99 4.14 -8.37
C GLY A 98 1.37 4.56 -6.98
N ALA A 99 2.27 3.82 -6.35
CA ALA A 99 2.70 4.13 -4.99
C ALA A 99 3.44 5.48 -4.95
N TYR A 100 4.28 5.73 -5.95
CA TYR A 100 5.06 6.97 -5.98
C TYR A 100 4.13 8.19 -6.13
N ASN A 101 3.18 8.12 -7.05
CA ASN A 101 2.26 9.24 -7.25
C ASN A 101 1.41 9.49 -6.01
N ALA A 102 0.89 8.43 -5.40
CA ALA A 102 0.10 8.58 -4.18
C ALA A 102 0.94 9.15 -3.04
N ALA A 103 2.17 8.68 -2.90
CA ALA A 103 3.05 9.15 -1.83
C ALA A 103 3.34 10.64 -1.99
N ALA A 104 3.70 11.06 -3.20
CA ALA A 104 4.03 12.46 -3.46
C ALA A 104 2.81 13.36 -3.24
N LEU A 105 1.63 12.93 -3.68
CA LEU A 105 0.43 13.71 -3.50
C LEU A 105 0.04 13.81 -2.03
N LEU A 106 0.16 12.73 -1.27
CA LEU A 106 -0.12 12.77 0.15
C LEU A 106 0.82 13.72 0.88
N GLN A 107 2.10 13.67 0.55
CA GLN A 107 3.09 14.55 1.17
C GLN A 107 2.78 16.02 0.86
N ALA A 108 2.24 16.29 -0.33
CA ALA A 108 1.88 17.64 -0.73
C ALA A 108 0.55 18.10 -0.14
N GLY A 109 -0.16 17.25 0.58
CA GLY A 109 -1.42 17.61 1.21
C GLY A 109 -2.64 17.43 0.33
N ALA A 110 -2.55 16.67 -0.75
CA ALA A 110 -3.69 16.45 -1.63
C ALA A 110 -4.77 15.65 -0.93
N GLU A 111 -6.02 15.93 -1.28
CA GLU A 111 -7.14 15.19 -0.72
C GLU A 111 -7.28 13.82 -1.39
N LEU A 112 -7.93 12.91 -0.69
CA LEU A 112 -8.09 11.55 -1.18
C LEU A 112 -8.76 11.51 -2.56
N SER A 113 -9.77 12.34 -2.80
CA SER A 113 -10.46 12.35 -4.08
C SER A 113 -9.52 12.69 -5.24
N VAL A 114 -8.59 13.61 -5.01
CA VAL A 114 -7.62 13.98 -6.04
C VAL A 114 -6.69 12.81 -6.32
N ILE A 115 -6.23 12.14 -5.27
CA ILE A 115 -5.35 10.99 -5.41
C ILE A 115 -6.05 9.88 -6.18
N GLN A 116 -7.31 9.61 -5.86
CA GLN A 116 -8.06 8.56 -6.52
C GLN A 116 -8.27 8.84 -8.00
N ILE A 117 -8.48 10.11 -8.37
CA ILE A 117 -8.61 10.48 -9.78
C ILE A 117 -7.30 10.20 -10.51
N GLN A 118 -6.17 10.56 -9.92
CA GLN A 118 -4.88 10.31 -10.54
C GLN A 118 -4.60 8.81 -10.67
N LEU A 119 -4.91 8.04 -9.64
CA LEU A 119 -4.69 6.59 -9.68
C LEU A 119 -5.58 5.90 -10.71
N ALA A 120 -6.79 6.42 -10.91
CA ALA A 120 -7.71 5.83 -11.89
C ALA A 120 -7.11 5.86 -13.30
N GLU A 121 -6.26 6.84 -13.60
CA GLU A 121 -5.62 6.92 -14.91
C GLU A 121 -4.55 5.87 -15.11
N LEU A 122 -4.08 5.26 -14.02
CA LEU A 122 -3.05 4.23 -14.06
C LEU A 122 -3.63 2.83 -13.94
N GLU A 123 -4.94 2.71 -13.81
CA GLU A 123 -5.56 1.43 -13.50
C GLU A 123 -5.30 0.39 -14.58
N ILE A 124 -4.93 -0.81 -14.14
CA ILE A 124 -4.69 -1.93 -15.04
C ILE A 124 -5.48 -3.13 -14.56
N ASN A 125 -5.60 -4.11 -15.44
CA ASN A 125 -6.36 -5.31 -15.13
C ASN A 125 -5.44 -6.34 -14.49
N LYS A 126 -5.54 -6.48 -13.20
CA LYS A 126 -4.74 -7.49 -12.51
C LYS A 126 -5.45 -8.01 -11.26
#